data_d716804d6d9e991865d68d2c5f0b770c
#
_entry.id   d716804d6d9e991865d68d2c5f0b770c
#
_cell.length_a   1.000
_cell.length_b   1.000
_cell.length_c   1.000
_cell.angle_alpha   90.00
_cell.angle_beta   90.00
_cell.angle_gamma   90.00
#
_symmetry.space_group_name_H-M   'P 1'
#
loop_
_entity.id
_entity.type
_entity.pdbx_description
1 polymer ?
#
loop_
_entity_poly.entity_id
_entity_poly.type
_entity_poly.pdbx_seq_one_letter_code
_entity_poly.pdbx_strand_id
1 'polypeptide(L)'
;MIDLKMISVILTLIGVLFLVISLIQSVLNRKRFKEVCVLYKEKFGSLPDAVLLFENVNSLYYKGAYGIKTQFIFMPLLWNRSSILTKNDDKDFIRGLPKRITRPFYVEIFLGLVSVVFFIIGRLLMLAIEHGWV
;
A
#
# COMPACT_ATOMS: atom_id res chain seq x y z
N MET A 1 13.05 29.72 -19.35
CA MET A 1 11.74 29.67 -18.70
C MET A 1 11.22 28.24 -18.71
N ILE A 2 10.72 27.73 -17.60
CA ILE A 2 10.22 26.36 -17.49
C ILE A 2 8.85 26.31 -18.16
N ASP A 3 8.73 25.45 -19.18
CA ASP A 3 7.47 25.20 -19.88
C ASP A 3 6.53 24.35 -19.01
N LEU A 4 5.21 24.55 -19.15
CA LEU A 4 4.21 23.75 -18.43
C LEU A 4 4.32 22.25 -18.76
N LYS A 5 4.67 21.91 -20.00
CA LYS A 5 4.94 20.50 -20.38
C LYS A 5 6.10 19.93 -19.57
N MET A 6 7.16 20.69 -19.39
CA MET A 6 8.30 20.28 -18.60
C MET A 6 7.91 20.05 -17.13
N ILE A 7 7.08 20.93 -16.56
CA ILE A 7 6.55 20.76 -15.20
C ILE A 7 5.75 19.47 -15.10
N SER A 8 4.87 19.19 -16.08
CA SER A 8 4.08 17.95 -16.11
C SER A 8 4.98 16.71 -16.14
N VAL A 9 6.02 16.72 -16.97
CA VAL A 9 6.99 15.62 -17.05
C VAL A 9 7.72 15.45 -15.73
N ILE A 10 8.18 16.53 -15.12
CA ILE A 10 8.89 16.50 -13.82
C ILE A 10 7.98 15.91 -12.73
N LEU A 11 6.72 16.35 -12.65
CA LEU A 11 5.76 15.82 -11.69
C LEU A 11 5.54 14.32 -11.88
N THR A 12 5.41 13.86 -13.11
CA THR A 12 5.28 12.43 -13.43
C THR A 12 6.52 11.65 -13.00
N LEU A 13 7.72 12.18 -13.28
CA LEU A 13 8.98 11.53 -12.87
C LEU A 13 9.11 11.44 -11.34
N ILE A 14 8.70 12.48 -10.61
CA ILE A 14 8.66 12.45 -9.16
C ILE A 14 7.69 11.37 -8.68
N GLY A 15 6.52 11.26 -9.32
CA GLY A 15 5.56 10.19 -9.03
C GLY A 15 6.15 8.81 -9.22
N VAL A 16 6.90 8.59 -10.32
CA VAL A 16 7.60 7.32 -10.57
C VAL A 16 8.62 7.04 -9.47
N LEU A 17 9.39 8.04 -9.05
CA LEU A 17 10.38 7.89 -7.98
C LEU A 17 9.72 7.44 -6.68
N PHE A 18 8.62 8.10 -6.26
CA PHE A 18 7.89 7.70 -5.06
C PHE A 18 7.28 6.32 -5.19
N LEU A 19 6.80 5.95 -6.38
CA LEU A 19 6.29 4.60 -6.65
C LEU A 19 7.38 3.54 -6.43
N VAL A 20 8.58 3.76 -6.97
CA VAL A 20 9.70 2.84 -6.80
C VAL A 20 10.07 2.71 -5.32
N ILE A 21 10.14 3.83 -4.59
CA ILE A 21 10.43 3.82 -3.15
C ILE A 21 9.34 3.05 -2.39
N SER A 22 8.07 3.24 -2.75
CA SER A 22 6.95 2.51 -2.16
C SER A 22 7.06 0.99 -2.40
N LEU A 23 7.44 0.58 -3.60
CA LEU A 23 7.65 -0.84 -3.92
C LEU A 23 8.81 -1.45 -3.13
N ILE A 24 9.89 -0.69 -2.94
CA ILE A 24 11.01 -1.12 -2.10
C ILE A 24 10.54 -1.29 -0.65
N GLN A 25 9.75 -0.34 -0.14
CA GLN A 25 9.19 -0.43 1.20
C GLN A 25 8.27 -1.64 1.35
N SER A 26 7.47 -1.98 0.33
CA SER A 26 6.65 -3.20 0.31
C SER A 26 7.50 -4.45 0.50
N VAL A 27 8.62 -4.53 -0.22
CA VAL A 27 9.54 -5.68 -0.10
C VAL A 27 10.13 -5.77 1.31
N LEU A 28 10.52 -4.63 1.89
CA LEU A 28 11.04 -4.58 3.26
C LEU A 28 9.97 -4.97 4.29
N ASN A 29 8.71 -4.64 4.02
CA ASN A 29 7.59 -4.96 4.90
C ASN A 29 7.20 -6.44 4.91
N ARG A 30 7.75 -7.27 4.03
CA ARG A 30 7.50 -8.73 4.05
C ARG A 30 7.86 -9.35 5.39
N LYS A 31 8.97 -8.94 5.97
CA LYS A 31 9.39 -9.43 7.29
C LYS A 31 8.39 -9.01 8.37
N ARG A 32 7.93 -7.76 8.32
CA ARG A 32 6.92 -7.25 9.25
C ARG A 32 5.59 -7.96 9.09
N PHE A 33 5.20 -8.22 7.84
CA PHE A 33 3.99 -8.99 7.54
C PHE A 33 4.05 -10.39 8.16
N LYS A 34 5.17 -11.10 8.00
CA LYS A 34 5.36 -12.42 8.62
C LYS A 34 5.30 -12.34 10.14
N GLU A 35 5.91 -11.33 10.74
CA GLU A 35 5.87 -11.10 12.19
C GLU A 35 4.43 -10.90 12.67
N VAL A 36 3.65 -10.08 11.98
CA VAL A 36 2.22 -9.87 12.29
C VAL A 36 1.45 -11.18 12.18
N CYS A 37 1.69 -11.98 11.13
CA CYS A 37 1.04 -13.27 10.94
C CYS A 37 1.33 -14.22 12.09
N VAL A 38 2.59 -14.29 12.56
CA VAL A 38 2.98 -15.13 13.70
C VAL A 38 2.24 -14.68 14.95
N LEU A 39 2.24 -13.40 15.26
CA LEU A 39 1.57 -12.85 16.43
C LEU A 39 0.07 -13.09 16.40
N TYR A 40 -0.56 -12.91 15.24
CA TYR A 40 -1.99 -13.13 15.03
C TYR A 40 -2.35 -14.62 15.26
N LYS A 41 -1.58 -15.51 14.66
CA LYS A 41 -1.78 -16.96 14.80
C LYS A 41 -1.59 -17.43 16.25
N GLU A 42 -0.61 -16.89 16.96
CA GLU A 42 -0.39 -17.20 18.38
C GLU A 42 -1.59 -16.80 19.24
N LYS A 43 -2.20 -15.67 18.95
CA LYS A 43 -3.34 -15.16 19.74
C LYS A 43 -4.66 -15.87 19.40
N PHE A 44 -4.94 -16.11 18.10
CA PHE A 44 -6.23 -16.60 17.62
C PHE A 44 -6.19 -18.05 17.14
N GLY A 45 -5.03 -18.67 17.06
CA GLY A 45 -4.86 -20.07 16.62
C GLY A 45 -4.86 -20.26 15.10
N SER A 46 -5.30 -19.29 14.32
CA SER A 46 -5.32 -19.34 12.85
C SER A 46 -5.14 -17.95 12.25
N LEU A 47 -4.78 -17.90 10.97
CA LEU A 47 -4.67 -16.66 10.20
C LEU A 47 -6.02 -16.28 9.57
N PRO A 48 -6.23 -15.00 9.18
CA PRO A 48 -7.40 -14.61 8.40
C PRO A 48 -7.49 -15.40 7.09
N ASP A 49 -8.72 -15.66 6.63
CA ASP A 49 -8.98 -16.49 5.43
C ASP A 49 -8.27 -15.93 4.19
N ALA A 50 -8.23 -14.62 4.01
CA ALA A 50 -7.54 -14.02 2.87
C ALA A 50 -6.06 -14.37 2.84
N VAL A 51 -5.40 -14.45 3.99
CA VAL A 51 -4.00 -14.85 4.10
C VAL A 51 -3.84 -16.32 3.76
N LEU A 52 -4.72 -17.19 4.27
CA LEU A 52 -4.67 -18.63 4.02
C LEU A 52 -4.88 -18.96 2.53
N LEU A 53 -5.80 -18.28 1.86
CA LEU A 53 -6.07 -18.45 0.44
C LEU A 53 -4.84 -18.20 -0.45
N PHE A 54 -3.99 -17.25 -0.07
CA PHE A 54 -2.85 -16.83 -0.87
C PHE A 54 -1.50 -17.21 -0.24
N GLU A 55 -1.49 -18.12 0.74
CA GLU A 55 -0.28 -18.51 1.47
C GLU A 55 0.82 -19.07 0.55
N ASN A 56 0.43 -19.84 -0.48
CA ASN A 56 1.34 -20.53 -1.40
C ASN A 56 1.42 -19.86 -2.77
N VAL A 57 0.97 -18.62 -2.92
CA VAL A 57 1.01 -17.92 -4.20
C VAL A 57 2.45 -17.58 -4.57
N ASN A 58 2.81 -17.93 -5.81
CA ASN A 58 4.16 -17.78 -6.33
C ASN A 58 4.52 -16.31 -6.61
N SER A 59 5.81 -16.01 -6.68
CA SER A 59 6.36 -14.66 -6.80
C SER A 59 5.84 -13.83 -7.98
N LEU A 60 5.43 -14.49 -9.08
CA LEU A 60 4.87 -13.81 -10.26
C LEU A 60 3.56 -13.08 -9.99
N TYR A 61 2.74 -13.61 -9.09
CA TYR A 61 1.46 -13.01 -8.69
C TYR A 61 1.58 -12.29 -7.35
N TYR A 62 2.79 -12.09 -6.91
CA TYR A 62 3.10 -11.68 -5.55
C TYR A 62 2.46 -10.35 -5.15
N LYS A 63 2.49 -9.33 -6.04
CA LYS A 63 1.97 -8.00 -5.71
C LYS A 63 0.47 -8.01 -5.47
N GLY A 64 -0.30 -8.69 -6.31
CA GLY A 64 -1.74 -8.83 -6.14
C GLY A 64 -2.07 -9.62 -4.87
N ALA A 65 -1.40 -10.76 -4.66
CA ALA A 65 -1.55 -11.57 -3.47
C ALA A 65 -1.15 -10.83 -2.20
N TYR A 66 -0.06 -10.05 -2.24
CA TYR A 66 0.38 -9.23 -1.12
C TYR A 66 -0.69 -8.19 -0.76
N GLY A 67 -1.25 -7.48 -1.75
CA GLY A 67 -2.32 -6.51 -1.53
C GLY A 67 -3.55 -7.12 -0.86
N ILE A 68 -3.94 -8.33 -1.27
CA ILE A 68 -5.07 -9.05 -0.67
C ILE A 68 -4.71 -9.55 0.73
N LYS A 69 -3.56 -10.17 0.90
CA LYS A 69 -3.08 -10.68 2.20
C LYS A 69 -2.99 -9.60 3.26
N THR A 70 -2.54 -8.40 2.88
CA THR A 70 -2.31 -7.31 3.82
C THR A 70 -3.57 -6.52 4.16
N GLN A 71 -4.72 -6.80 3.57
CA GLN A 71 -5.96 -6.10 3.89
C GLN A 71 -6.31 -6.18 5.38
N PHE A 72 -6.04 -7.31 6.03
CA PHE A 72 -6.33 -7.45 7.46
C PHE A 72 -5.46 -6.55 8.34
N ILE A 73 -4.38 -6.01 7.79
CA ILE A 73 -3.51 -5.02 8.45
C ILE A 73 -3.91 -3.60 8.05
N PHE A 74 -3.99 -3.32 6.74
CA PHE A 74 -4.25 -1.96 6.23
C PHE A 74 -5.67 -1.46 6.52
N MET A 75 -6.68 -2.32 6.39
CA MET A 75 -8.06 -1.90 6.65
C MET A 75 -8.27 -1.46 8.10
N PRO A 76 -7.81 -2.21 9.13
CA PRO A 76 -7.92 -1.73 10.52
C PRO A 76 -7.11 -0.46 10.78
N LEU A 77 -5.91 -0.32 10.21
CA LEU A 77 -5.03 0.83 10.45
C LEU A 77 -5.57 2.10 9.80
N LEU A 78 -6.10 2.00 8.56
CA LEU A 78 -6.57 3.17 7.81
C LEU A 78 -8.02 3.53 8.10
N TRP A 79 -8.90 2.52 8.13
CA TRP A 79 -10.35 2.71 8.14
C TRP A 79 -11.02 2.23 9.42
N ASN A 80 -10.29 1.65 10.36
CA ASN A 80 -10.81 1.03 11.58
C ASN A 80 -11.92 0.00 11.26
N ARG A 81 -11.68 -0.82 10.23
CA ARG A 81 -12.61 -1.84 9.74
C ARG A 81 -11.90 -3.16 9.53
N SER A 82 -12.66 -4.25 9.56
CA SER A 82 -12.17 -5.56 9.15
C SER A 82 -11.96 -5.61 7.62
N SER A 83 -11.22 -6.62 7.14
CA SER A 83 -10.98 -6.83 5.72
C SER A 83 -12.29 -6.92 4.94
N ILE A 84 -12.28 -6.40 3.71
CA ILE A 84 -13.44 -6.47 2.81
C ILE A 84 -13.70 -7.91 2.37
N LEU A 85 -12.65 -8.70 2.15
CA LEU A 85 -12.76 -10.07 1.64
C LEU A 85 -13.17 -11.06 2.72
N THR A 86 -12.71 -10.88 3.93
CA THR A 86 -13.03 -11.73 5.06
C THR A 86 -13.38 -10.86 6.26
N LYS A 87 -14.41 -11.26 7.02
CA LYS A 87 -14.85 -10.53 8.19
C LYS A 87 -14.42 -11.20 9.50
N ASN A 88 -13.60 -12.24 9.41
CA ASN A 88 -13.14 -12.99 10.58
C ASN A 88 -11.82 -12.48 11.18
N ASP A 89 -11.23 -11.45 10.61
CA ASP A 89 -10.05 -10.82 11.13
C ASP A 89 -10.39 -9.83 12.26
N ASP A 90 -9.47 -9.69 13.20
CA ASP A 90 -9.65 -8.81 14.37
C ASP A 90 -8.94 -7.48 14.17
N LYS A 91 -9.70 -6.41 13.95
CA LYS A 91 -9.16 -5.06 13.74
C LYS A 91 -8.52 -4.48 14.99
N ASP A 92 -9.04 -4.79 16.17
CA ASP A 92 -8.53 -4.23 17.43
C ASP A 92 -7.15 -4.80 17.77
N PHE A 93 -6.93 -6.07 17.45
CA PHE A 93 -5.61 -6.69 17.57
C PHE A 93 -4.57 -5.95 16.73
N ILE A 94 -4.90 -5.65 15.48
CA ILE A 94 -3.99 -4.97 14.54
C ILE A 94 -3.71 -3.54 15.02
N ARG A 95 -4.73 -2.81 15.45
CA ARG A 95 -4.55 -1.45 15.98
C ARG A 95 -3.77 -1.41 17.28
N GLY A 96 -3.81 -2.48 18.06
CA GLY A 96 -3.07 -2.62 19.31
C GLY A 96 -1.62 -3.07 19.16
N LEU A 97 -1.16 -3.37 17.94
CA LEU A 97 0.22 -3.78 17.68
C LEU A 97 1.21 -2.66 18.03
N PRO A 98 2.46 -3.01 18.46
CA PRO A 98 3.50 -2.01 18.71
C PRO A 98 3.77 -1.14 17.48
N LYS A 99 4.05 0.14 17.70
CA LYS A 99 4.32 1.08 16.62
C LYS A 99 5.50 0.66 15.74
N ARG A 100 6.51 -0.03 16.29
CA ARG A 100 7.63 -0.55 15.51
C ARG A 100 7.19 -1.52 14.39
N ILE A 101 6.04 -2.16 14.56
CA ILE A 101 5.46 -3.10 13.58
C ILE A 101 4.55 -2.36 12.60
N THR A 102 3.70 -1.44 13.09
CA THR A 102 2.70 -0.76 12.27
C THR A 102 3.25 0.41 11.46
N ARG A 103 4.26 1.11 11.97
CA ARG A 103 4.86 2.28 11.31
C ARG A 103 5.34 2.00 9.89
N PRO A 104 6.06 0.89 9.57
CA PRO A 104 6.47 0.59 8.21
C PRO A 104 5.30 0.46 7.22
N PHE A 105 4.15 -0.04 7.67
CA PHE A 105 2.94 -0.13 6.84
C PHE A 105 2.36 1.25 6.55
N TYR A 106 2.34 2.16 7.52
CA TYR A 106 1.94 3.55 7.30
C TYR A 106 2.85 4.26 6.31
N VAL A 107 4.16 4.05 6.41
CA VAL A 107 5.14 4.62 5.47
C VAL A 107 4.87 4.14 4.05
N GLU A 108 4.62 2.85 3.86
CA GLU A 108 4.29 2.27 2.56
C GLU A 108 3.06 2.94 1.93
N ILE A 109 1.98 3.09 2.71
CA ILE A 109 0.75 3.71 2.26
C ILE A 109 0.98 5.18 1.90
N PHE A 110 1.69 5.91 2.76
CA PHE A 110 1.98 7.33 2.54
C PHE A 110 2.75 7.53 1.23
N LEU A 111 3.80 6.74 0.99
CA LEU A 111 4.58 6.80 -0.24
C LEU A 111 3.73 6.50 -1.47
N GLY A 112 2.86 5.49 -1.39
CA GLY A 112 1.95 5.15 -2.48
C GLY A 112 0.96 6.25 -2.77
N LEU A 113 0.36 6.88 -1.74
CA LEU A 113 -0.57 7.99 -1.89
C LEU A 113 0.11 9.22 -2.51
N VAL A 114 1.30 9.57 -2.06
CA VAL A 114 2.06 10.68 -2.63
C VAL A 114 2.35 10.43 -4.11
N SER A 115 2.75 9.20 -4.47
CA SER A 115 2.98 8.80 -5.86
C SER A 115 1.72 9.03 -6.72
N VAL A 116 0.56 8.54 -6.26
CA VAL A 116 -0.72 8.69 -6.96
C VAL A 116 -1.08 10.16 -7.15
N VAL A 117 -0.90 10.99 -6.12
CA VAL A 117 -1.18 12.43 -6.21
C VAL A 117 -0.33 13.09 -7.31
N PHE A 118 0.97 12.80 -7.35
CA PHE A 118 1.85 13.35 -8.40
C PHE A 118 1.45 12.89 -9.80
N PHE A 119 1.06 11.62 -9.97
CA PHE A 119 0.57 11.14 -11.27
C PHE A 119 -0.71 11.85 -11.70
N ILE A 120 -1.66 12.02 -10.78
CA ILE A 120 -2.94 12.70 -11.09
C ILE A 120 -2.67 14.15 -11.49
N ILE A 121 -1.87 14.88 -10.71
CA ILE A 121 -1.55 16.28 -11.01
C ILE A 121 -0.83 16.40 -12.36
N GLY A 122 0.18 15.56 -12.59
CA GLY A 122 0.92 15.54 -13.85
C GLY A 122 0.01 15.26 -15.05
N ARG A 123 -0.90 14.29 -14.92
CA ARG A 123 -1.84 13.96 -16.00
C ARG A 123 -2.87 15.05 -16.24
N LEU A 124 -3.43 15.63 -15.19
CA LEU A 124 -4.37 16.74 -15.30
C LEU A 124 -3.74 17.95 -15.98
N LEU A 125 -2.50 18.29 -15.62
CA LEU A 125 -1.78 19.38 -16.24
C LEU A 125 -1.55 19.10 -17.73
N MET A 126 -1.18 17.89 -18.11
CA MET A 126 -1.00 17.50 -19.51
C MET A 126 -2.30 17.60 -20.30
N LEU A 127 -3.42 17.14 -19.73
CA LEU A 127 -4.74 17.27 -20.34
C LEU A 127 -5.13 18.73 -20.54
N ALA A 128 -4.87 19.59 -19.56
CA ALA A 128 -5.14 21.01 -19.65
C ALA A 128 -4.36 21.66 -20.79
N ILE A 129 -3.10 21.27 -20.99
CA ILE A 129 -2.27 21.75 -22.09
C ILE A 129 -2.82 21.26 -23.43
N GLU A 130 -3.14 19.97 -23.54
CA GLU A 130 -3.67 19.36 -24.77
C GLU A 130 -4.99 19.99 -25.21
N HIS A 131 -5.84 20.39 -24.26
CA HIS A 131 -7.14 21.00 -24.53
C HIS A 131 -7.10 22.54 -24.60
N GLY A 132 -5.93 23.14 -24.46
CA GLY A 132 -5.78 24.58 -24.55
C GLY A 132 -6.37 25.37 -23.39
N TRP A 133 -6.54 24.75 -22.24
CA TRP A 133 -7.05 25.42 -21.02
C TRP A 133 -6.00 26.27 -20.32
N VAL A 134 -4.74 26.03 -20.64
CA VAL A 134 -3.59 26.72 -20.04
C VAL A 134 -2.64 27.23 -21.12
#